data_a0fe48a9cdc9482982fdcaef13ad3788
#
_entry.id   a0fe48a9cdc9482982fdcaef13ad3788
#
_cell.length_a   1.000
_cell.length_b   1.000
_cell.length_c   1.000
_cell.angle_alpha   90.00
_cell.angle_beta   90.00
_cell.angle_gamma   90.00
#
_symmetry.space_group_name_H-M   'P 1'
#
loop_
_entity.id
_entity.type
_entity.pdbx_description
1 polymer ?
#
loop_
_entity_poly.entity_id
_entity_poly.type
_entity_poly.pdbx_seq_one_letter_code
_entity_poly.pdbx_strand_id
1 'polypeptide(L)'
;MDPFDAGAGSILRQPKAVWATAGASVVAFMGIGLVDPILPSIAKGLDASAGQVSLLFTSYFLITALAMLVTGFVSSRIGGRKTLLLGLAFVVVFAGLAGTSDTVGQLVGYRAGWGLGNALFVSTALAVIVGAAAGGSAAAILLYESALGLGMACGPLLGALLGDASWRYPFFGTAFLMAIGFLCITVFLKEQPKPARKTSLLDPIRALGHGGLASAAVSAFFYNYTFFTVLAFTPFVLNMTPYKSGAVFFAWGVLLAVFSVLVAPRMQRRFGSLKVLGGSLVLLAADVLVLGYGNHTAAIVCTILSGAFIGVNNTVYTELALGVSDAPRPVASAGYNFVRWFAAAAAPYFAPKIEEWTDVHIPFVVAAVTALLGAVVVLVRRRALTADAEELEPKHASEDSVTVFAN
;
A
#
# COMPACT_ATOMS: atom_id res chain seq x y z
N MET A 1 27.64 -16.33 -4.26
CA MET A 1 27.28 -15.75 -2.96
C MET A 1 25.84 -15.30 -3.09
N ASP A 2 24.93 -15.87 -2.33
CA ASP A 2 23.48 -15.56 -2.46
C ASP A 2 23.28 -14.11 -2.01
N PRO A 3 22.63 -13.23 -2.83
CA PRO A 3 22.37 -11.85 -2.44
C PRO A 3 21.58 -11.72 -1.12
N PHE A 4 20.92 -12.79 -0.67
CA PHE A 4 20.22 -12.84 0.61
C PHE A 4 21.17 -12.97 1.81
N ASP A 5 22.32 -13.65 1.68
CA ASP A 5 23.28 -13.79 2.79
C ASP A 5 24.03 -12.48 3.07
N ALA A 6 24.31 -11.68 2.05
CA ALA A 6 24.89 -10.35 2.20
C ALA A 6 23.89 -9.32 2.75
N GLY A 7 22.58 -9.51 2.48
CA GLY A 7 21.51 -8.60 2.91
C GLY A 7 21.07 -8.78 4.36
N ALA A 8 20.95 -10.01 4.84
CA ALA A 8 20.41 -10.30 6.18
C ALA A 8 21.27 -9.76 7.33
N GLY A 9 22.61 -9.88 7.23
CA GLY A 9 23.54 -9.31 8.20
C GLY A 9 23.56 -7.78 8.21
N SER A 10 23.25 -7.15 7.08
CA SER A 10 23.14 -5.69 6.92
C SER A 10 21.83 -5.12 7.48
N ILE A 11 20.71 -5.86 7.40
CA ILE A 11 19.40 -5.41 7.89
C ILE A 11 19.42 -5.19 9.40
N LEU A 12 20.01 -6.11 10.16
CA LEU A 12 20.04 -6.03 11.62
C LEU A 12 20.96 -4.92 12.17
N ARG A 13 21.90 -4.43 11.36
CA ARG A 13 22.87 -3.39 11.75
C ARG A 13 22.50 -1.99 11.31
N GLN A 14 21.21 -1.74 11.02
CA GLN A 14 20.75 -0.43 10.58
C GLN A 14 20.79 0.62 11.71
N PRO A 15 21.02 1.91 11.36
CA PRO A 15 20.96 3.01 12.32
C PRO A 15 19.60 3.11 13.04
N LYS A 16 19.62 3.63 14.28
CA LYS A 16 18.38 3.82 15.07
C LYS A 16 17.32 4.65 14.35
N ALA A 17 17.72 5.61 13.53
CA ALA A 17 16.82 6.41 12.70
C ALA A 17 16.04 5.56 11.68
N VAL A 18 16.70 4.57 11.07
CA VAL A 18 16.08 3.63 10.11
C VAL A 18 15.07 2.75 10.81
N TRP A 19 15.43 2.19 11.99
CA TRP A 19 14.52 1.39 12.80
C TRP A 19 13.31 2.18 13.31
N ALA A 20 13.52 3.43 13.74
CA ALA A 20 12.43 4.31 14.16
C ALA A 20 11.45 4.60 13.02
N THR A 21 11.98 4.87 11.82
CA THR A 21 11.13 5.13 10.64
C THR A 21 10.43 3.85 10.16
N ALA A 22 11.11 2.71 10.14
CA ALA A 22 10.52 1.42 9.79
C ALA A 22 9.44 1.00 10.79
N GLY A 23 9.67 1.16 12.09
CA GLY A 23 8.67 0.89 13.13
C GLY A 23 7.43 1.78 13.00
N ALA A 24 7.61 3.07 12.72
CA ALA A 24 6.49 3.97 12.42
C ALA A 24 5.76 3.56 11.12
N SER A 25 6.48 3.03 10.12
CA SER A 25 5.88 2.52 8.89
C SER A 25 5.02 1.27 9.14
N VAL A 26 5.44 0.36 10.03
CA VAL A 26 4.60 -0.78 10.47
C VAL A 26 3.26 -0.25 11.00
N VAL A 27 3.28 0.73 11.90
CA VAL A 27 2.04 1.29 12.49
C VAL A 27 1.21 2.04 11.45
N ALA A 28 1.84 2.74 10.50
CA ALA A 28 1.13 3.42 9.42
C ALA A 28 0.35 2.45 8.52
N PHE A 29 0.99 1.35 8.13
CA PHE A 29 0.35 0.30 7.32
C PHE A 29 -0.65 -0.52 8.13
N MET A 30 -0.40 -0.75 9.41
CA MET A 30 -1.33 -1.37 10.34
C MET A 30 -2.65 -0.58 10.43
N GLY A 31 -2.59 0.76 10.39
CA GLY A 31 -3.76 1.64 10.42
C GLY A 31 -4.68 1.50 9.19
N ILE A 32 -4.24 0.84 8.11
CA ILE A 32 -5.07 0.50 6.96
C ILE A 32 -5.97 -0.69 7.30
N GLY A 33 -5.40 -1.82 7.71
CA GLY A 33 -6.13 -3.06 7.97
C GLY A 33 -6.80 -3.15 9.34
N LEU A 34 -6.48 -2.22 10.25
CA LEU A 34 -7.01 -2.20 11.61
C LEU A 34 -8.53 -1.99 11.67
N VAL A 35 -9.10 -1.30 10.69
CA VAL A 35 -10.54 -0.97 10.67
C VAL A 35 -11.39 -2.10 10.10
N ASP A 36 -10.82 -2.97 9.25
CA ASP A 36 -11.56 -4.01 8.53
C ASP A 36 -12.39 -4.92 9.46
N PRO A 37 -11.85 -5.53 10.52
CA PRO A 37 -12.60 -6.46 11.37
C PRO A 37 -13.63 -5.77 12.26
N ILE A 38 -13.53 -4.45 12.46
CA ILE A 38 -14.41 -3.68 13.33
C ILE A 38 -15.49 -2.88 12.57
N LEU A 39 -15.49 -2.92 11.23
CA LEU A 39 -16.52 -2.22 10.42
C LEU A 39 -17.96 -2.52 10.86
N PRO A 40 -18.36 -3.80 11.05
CA PRO A 40 -19.70 -4.10 11.52
C PRO A 40 -19.98 -3.54 12.94
N SER A 41 -18.95 -3.51 13.81
CA SER A 41 -19.10 -2.94 15.17
C SER A 41 -19.26 -1.42 15.13
N ILE A 42 -18.56 -0.73 14.22
CA ILE A 42 -18.73 0.72 13.98
C ILE A 42 -20.14 0.98 13.44
N ALA A 43 -20.60 0.22 12.44
CA ALA A 43 -21.93 0.34 11.86
C ALA A 43 -23.01 0.24 12.94
N LYS A 44 -22.93 -0.78 13.81
CA LYS A 44 -23.83 -0.96 14.93
C LYS A 44 -23.70 0.15 15.99
N GLY A 45 -22.49 0.57 16.31
CA GLY A 45 -22.21 1.57 17.37
C GLY A 45 -22.64 2.99 17.01
N LEU A 46 -22.71 3.31 15.71
CA LEU A 46 -23.11 4.63 15.21
C LEU A 46 -24.45 4.62 14.46
N ASP A 47 -25.21 3.51 14.53
CA ASP A 47 -26.49 3.31 13.84
C ASP A 47 -26.40 3.68 12.35
N ALA A 48 -25.41 3.09 11.67
CA ALA A 48 -25.04 3.44 10.30
C ALA A 48 -25.13 2.24 9.36
N SER A 49 -25.45 2.50 8.09
CA SER A 49 -25.41 1.47 7.03
C SER A 49 -23.97 1.06 6.68
N ALA A 50 -23.81 -0.12 6.08
CA ALA A 50 -22.54 -0.59 5.56
C ALA A 50 -21.93 0.42 4.55
N GLY A 51 -22.76 0.99 3.68
CA GLY A 51 -22.36 2.02 2.73
C GLY A 51 -21.80 3.29 3.41
N GLN A 52 -22.46 3.74 4.49
CA GLN A 52 -21.99 4.89 5.25
C GLN A 52 -20.65 4.63 5.94
N VAL A 53 -20.48 3.46 6.53
CA VAL A 53 -19.24 3.08 7.23
C VAL A 53 -18.09 2.86 6.22
N SER A 54 -18.37 2.34 5.04
CA SER A 54 -17.37 2.20 3.97
C SER A 54 -16.78 3.53 3.50
N LEU A 55 -17.47 4.66 3.72
CA LEU A 55 -16.93 6.00 3.47
C LEU A 55 -15.68 6.32 4.31
N LEU A 56 -15.44 5.60 5.39
CA LEU A 56 -14.21 5.69 6.18
C LEU A 56 -12.97 5.35 5.34
N PHE A 57 -13.07 4.34 4.48
CA PHE A 57 -12.02 3.98 3.53
C PHE A 57 -11.96 4.97 2.37
N THR A 58 -13.13 5.28 1.79
CA THR A 58 -13.23 6.21 0.66
C THR A 58 -12.60 7.55 0.98
N SER A 59 -12.96 8.17 2.10
CA SER A 59 -12.41 9.48 2.50
C SER A 59 -10.91 9.41 2.76
N TYR A 60 -10.46 8.38 3.48
CA TYR A 60 -9.06 8.16 3.78
C TYR A 60 -8.22 7.97 2.51
N PHE A 61 -8.61 7.07 1.61
CA PHE A 61 -7.85 6.77 0.41
C PHE A 61 -7.93 7.88 -0.64
N LEU A 62 -9.08 8.54 -0.78
CA LEU A 62 -9.23 9.67 -1.69
C LEU A 62 -8.30 10.83 -1.31
N ILE A 63 -8.31 11.22 -0.04
CA ILE A 63 -7.42 12.27 0.45
C ILE A 63 -5.95 11.82 0.39
N THR A 64 -5.67 10.56 0.71
CA THR A 64 -4.31 10.00 0.54
C THR A 64 -3.85 10.10 -0.91
N ALA A 65 -4.67 9.71 -1.88
CA ALA A 65 -4.35 9.81 -3.31
C ALA A 65 -4.03 11.24 -3.73
N LEU A 66 -4.91 12.18 -3.43
CA LEU A 66 -4.73 13.58 -3.78
C LEU A 66 -3.49 14.19 -3.09
N ALA A 67 -3.29 13.88 -1.83
CA ALA A 67 -2.16 14.37 -1.05
C ALA A 67 -0.81 13.82 -1.54
N MET A 68 -0.77 12.61 -2.12
CA MET A 68 0.45 12.06 -2.71
C MET A 68 1.01 12.91 -3.85
N LEU A 69 0.16 13.55 -4.64
CA LEU A 69 0.60 14.50 -5.68
C LEU A 69 1.34 15.71 -5.09
N VAL A 70 0.96 16.10 -3.87
CA VAL A 70 1.49 17.28 -3.19
C VAL A 70 2.69 16.95 -2.31
N THR A 71 2.84 15.71 -1.87
CA THR A 71 3.88 15.31 -0.90
C THR A 71 5.29 15.60 -1.41
N GLY A 72 5.61 15.31 -2.68
CA GLY A 72 6.91 15.62 -3.27
C GLY A 72 7.21 17.13 -3.29
N PHE A 73 6.19 17.93 -3.58
CA PHE A 73 6.29 19.39 -3.53
C PHE A 73 6.60 19.90 -2.10
N VAL A 74 5.92 19.38 -1.09
CA VAL A 74 6.13 19.72 0.33
C VAL A 74 7.52 19.26 0.77
N SER A 75 7.85 17.99 0.56
CA SER A 75 9.10 17.37 1.00
C SER A 75 10.33 18.05 0.40
N SER A 76 10.28 18.48 -0.88
CA SER A 76 11.38 19.19 -1.53
C SER A 76 11.63 20.59 -0.96
N ARG A 77 10.67 21.18 -0.24
CA ARG A 77 10.78 22.52 0.36
C ARG A 77 11.13 22.50 1.83
N ILE A 78 10.41 21.71 2.63
CA ILE A 78 10.63 21.66 4.10
C ILE A 78 11.60 20.57 4.53
N GLY A 79 11.92 19.60 3.63
CA GLY A 79 12.81 18.49 3.90
C GLY A 79 12.07 17.22 4.38
N GLY A 80 12.68 16.04 4.17
CA GLY A 80 12.06 14.75 4.45
C GLY A 80 11.68 14.55 5.92
N ARG A 81 12.58 14.89 6.86
CA ARG A 81 12.31 14.78 8.29
C ARG A 81 11.08 15.58 8.73
N LYS A 82 10.98 16.84 8.32
CA LYS A 82 9.86 17.69 8.69
C LYS A 82 8.54 17.22 8.07
N THR A 83 8.59 16.71 6.83
CA THR A 83 7.43 16.13 6.15
C THR A 83 6.94 14.86 6.87
N LEU A 84 7.84 13.97 7.29
CA LEU A 84 7.50 12.80 8.10
C LEU A 84 6.83 13.17 9.41
N LEU A 85 7.44 14.09 10.17
CA LEU A 85 6.91 14.53 11.46
C LEU A 85 5.55 15.22 11.31
N LEU A 86 5.38 16.03 10.26
CA LEU A 86 4.08 16.63 9.95
C LEU A 86 3.03 15.55 9.65
N GLY A 87 3.37 14.57 8.83
CA GLY A 87 2.49 13.44 8.54
C GLY A 87 2.10 12.66 9.79
N LEU A 88 3.07 12.33 10.65
CA LEU A 88 2.80 11.64 11.92
C LEU A 88 1.95 12.47 12.88
N ALA A 89 2.18 13.79 12.97
CA ALA A 89 1.36 14.67 13.80
C ALA A 89 -0.11 14.65 13.35
N PHE A 90 -0.36 14.72 12.03
CA PHE A 90 -1.70 14.58 11.48
C PHE A 90 -2.31 13.21 11.84
N VAL A 91 -1.57 12.11 11.67
CA VAL A 91 -2.09 10.77 12.02
C VAL A 91 -2.42 10.69 13.50
N VAL A 92 -1.55 11.14 14.41
CA VAL A 92 -1.78 11.12 15.87
C VAL A 92 -3.05 11.89 16.22
N VAL A 93 -3.18 13.12 15.73
CA VAL A 93 -4.33 13.98 16.04
C VAL A 93 -5.62 13.39 15.49
N PHE A 94 -5.66 13.04 14.22
CA PHE A 94 -6.87 12.59 13.56
C PHE A 94 -7.26 11.15 13.93
N ALA A 95 -6.31 10.27 14.24
CA ALA A 95 -6.64 8.97 14.81
C ALA A 95 -7.21 9.10 16.22
N GLY A 96 -6.63 9.97 17.06
CA GLY A 96 -7.19 10.28 18.38
C GLY A 96 -8.62 10.83 18.30
N LEU A 97 -8.87 11.82 17.43
CA LEU A 97 -10.19 12.38 17.18
C LEU A 97 -11.18 11.34 16.62
N ALA A 98 -10.74 10.43 15.76
CA ALA A 98 -11.58 9.33 15.24
C ALA A 98 -12.12 8.45 16.37
N GLY A 99 -11.29 8.18 17.40
CA GLY A 99 -11.75 7.44 18.59
C GLY A 99 -12.80 8.18 19.44
N THR A 100 -12.93 9.51 19.31
CA THR A 100 -13.93 10.32 20.04
C THR A 100 -15.20 10.60 19.24
N SER A 101 -15.32 10.05 18.01
CA SER A 101 -16.47 10.34 17.12
C SER A 101 -17.79 9.82 17.69
N ASP A 102 -18.83 10.64 17.59
CA ASP A 102 -20.20 10.27 17.97
C ASP A 102 -21.11 10.12 16.73
N THR A 103 -20.64 10.50 15.56
CA THR A 103 -21.35 10.35 14.28
C THR A 103 -20.43 9.81 13.19
N VAL A 104 -21.01 9.12 12.20
CA VAL A 104 -20.28 8.62 11.02
C VAL A 104 -19.63 9.78 10.27
N GLY A 105 -20.30 10.93 10.14
CA GLY A 105 -19.75 12.09 9.45
C GLY A 105 -18.49 12.63 10.09
N GLN A 106 -18.43 12.70 11.44
CA GLN A 106 -17.20 13.07 12.16
C GLN A 106 -16.08 12.06 11.89
N LEU A 107 -16.39 10.77 12.01
CA LEU A 107 -15.42 9.69 11.82
C LEU A 107 -14.86 9.71 10.37
N VAL A 108 -15.71 9.89 9.36
CA VAL A 108 -15.32 10.05 7.95
C VAL A 108 -14.40 11.27 7.75
N GLY A 109 -14.76 12.42 8.36
CA GLY A 109 -13.93 13.63 8.31
C GLY A 109 -12.55 13.45 8.95
N TYR A 110 -12.49 12.81 10.13
CA TYR A 110 -11.23 12.53 10.80
C TYR A 110 -10.38 11.49 10.04
N ARG A 111 -11.00 10.52 9.39
CA ARG A 111 -10.29 9.58 8.50
C ARG A 111 -9.68 10.28 7.29
N ALA A 112 -10.36 11.30 6.73
CA ALA A 112 -9.79 12.12 5.67
C ALA A 112 -8.53 12.88 6.13
N GLY A 113 -8.56 13.50 7.32
CA GLY A 113 -7.40 14.16 7.92
C GLY A 113 -6.24 13.18 8.20
N TRP A 114 -6.57 11.97 8.68
CA TRP A 114 -5.58 10.91 8.83
C TRP A 114 -4.97 10.49 7.49
N GLY A 115 -5.78 10.37 6.42
CA GLY A 115 -5.31 10.08 5.05
C GLY A 115 -4.28 11.09 4.54
N LEU A 116 -4.48 12.39 4.84
CA LEU A 116 -3.50 13.42 4.55
C LEU A 116 -2.16 13.16 5.27
N GLY A 117 -2.21 12.87 6.56
CA GLY A 117 -1.04 12.52 7.35
C GLY A 117 -0.32 11.27 6.82
N ASN A 118 -1.09 10.24 6.46
CA ASN A 118 -0.56 9.01 5.89
C ASN A 118 0.17 9.24 4.56
N ALA A 119 -0.39 10.05 3.67
CA ALA A 119 0.26 10.38 2.40
C ALA A 119 1.61 11.07 2.61
N LEU A 120 1.67 12.08 3.49
CA LEU A 120 2.91 12.78 3.82
C LEU A 120 3.96 11.83 4.42
N PHE A 121 3.52 10.92 5.29
CA PHE A 121 4.41 9.97 5.95
C PHE A 121 4.91 8.88 4.99
N VAL A 122 4.01 8.09 4.40
CA VAL A 122 4.34 6.89 3.60
C VAL A 122 5.18 7.25 2.37
N SER A 123 4.81 8.30 1.63
CA SER A 123 5.57 8.73 0.45
C SER A 123 6.99 9.22 0.79
N THR A 124 7.22 9.66 2.02
CA THR A 124 8.52 10.21 2.45
C THR A 124 9.36 9.16 3.18
N ALA A 125 8.71 8.20 3.86
CA ALA A 125 9.36 7.21 4.71
C ALA A 125 10.39 6.36 3.95
N LEU A 126 10.04 5.85 2.76
CA LEU A 126 10.98 5.07 1.95
C LEU A 126 12.24 5.87 1.59
N ALA A 127 12.07 7.12 1.13
CA ALA A 127 13.20 7.97 0.77
C ALA A 127 14.11 8.26 1.97
N VAL A 128 13.52 8.46 3.16
CA VAL A 128 14.25 8.71 4.40
C VAL A 128 14.98 7.45 4.87
N ILE A 129 14.34 6.28 4.81
CA ILE A 129 14.97 5.00 5.15
C ILE A 129 16.16 4.74 4.22
N VAL A 130 16.00 4.90 2.90
CA VAL A 130 17.09 4.74 1.92
C VAL A 130 18.22 5.72 2.17
N GLY A 131 17.91 6.99 2.45
CA GLY A 131 18.92 8.03 2.69
C GLY A 131 19.65 7.89 4.03
N ALA A 132 19.11 7.18 5.00
CA ALA A 132 19.70 6.97 6.34
C ALA A 132 20.27 5.56 6.53
N ALA A 133 20.05 4.63 5.59
CA ALA A 133 20.45 3.23 5.73
C ALA A 133 21.96 3.03 5.59
N ALA A 134 22.48 2.11 6.38
CA ALA A 134 23.82 1.55 6.20
C ALA A 134 23.75 0.29 5.32
N GLY A 135 24.63 0.16 4.33
CA GLY A 135 24.69 -1.04 3.47
C GLY A 135 23.87 -0.97 2.18
N GLY A 136 23.45 0.21 1.76
CA GLY A 136 22.85 0.46 0.45
C GLY A 136 21.32 0.43 0.39
N SER A 137 20.78 0.81 -0.77
CA SER A 137 19.33 0.99 -0.98
C SER A 137 18.55 -0.32 -0.95
N ALA A 138 19.12 -1.45 -1.33
CA ALA A 138 18.43 -2.74 -1.38
C ALA A 138 17.97 -3.21 0.01
N ALA A 139 18.85 -3.13 1.03
CA ALA A 139 18.51 -3.48 2.41
C ALA A 139 17.44 -2.54 3.00
N ALA A 140 17.50 -1.27 2.64
CA ALA A 140 16.53 -0.26 3.06
C ALA A 140 15.13 -0.53 2.47
N ILE A 141 15.06 -0.85 1.19
CA ILE A 141 13.80 -1.19 0.49
C ILE A 141 13.21 -2.46 1.10
N LEU A 142 14.03 -3.49 1.32
CA LEU A 142 13.57 -4.74 1.94
C LEU A 142 13.00 -4.51 3.33
N LEU A 143 13.63 -3.66 4.14
CA LEU A 143 13.12 -3.30 5.48
C LEU A 143 11.78 -2.56 5.39
N TYR A 144 11.64 -1.65 4.46
CA TYR A 144 10.38 -0.91 4.24
C TYR A 144 9.25 -1.84 3.77
N GLU A 145 9.51 -2.72 2.81
CA GLU A 145 8.53 -3.72 2.34
C GLU A 145 8.16 -4.73 3.44
N SER A 146 9.15 -5.10 4.27
CA SER A 146 8.88 -5.94 5.46
C SER A 146 8.00 -5.21 6.48
N ALA A 147 8.21 -3.90 6.67
CA ALA A 147 7.36 -3.08 7.55
C ALA A 147 5.93 -2.97 6.99
N LEU A 148 5.76 -2.83 5.67
CA LEU A 148 4.46 -2.86 5.00
C LEU A 148 3.76 -4.20 5.24
N GLY A 149 4.42 -5.31 4.93
CA GLY A 149 3.84 -6.65 5.11
C GLY A 149 3.46 -6.93 6.56
N LEU A 150 4.35 -6.60 7.51
CA LEU A 150 4.08 -6.78 8.95
C LEU A 150 2.91 -5.90 9.42
N GLY A 151 2.86 -4.64 8.98
CA GLY A 151 1.76 -3.73 9.32
C GLY A 151 0.42 -4.24 8.80
N MET A 152 0.35 -4.65 7.54
CA MET A 152 -0.86 -5.21 6.92
C MET A 152 -1.32 -6.51 7.60
N ALA A 153 -0.39 -7.35 8.06
CA ALA A 153 -0.72 -8.57 8.79
C ALA A 153 -1.20 -8.29 10.22
N CYS A 154 -0.49 -7.43 10.98
CA CYS A 154 -0.82 -7.15 12.38
C CYS A 154 -2.04 -6.23 12.55
N GLY A 155 -2.36 -5.40 11.54
CA GLY A 155 -3.47 -4.44 11.58
C GLY A 155 -4.80 -5.07 11.97
N PRO A 156 -5.30 -6.04 11.21
CA PRO A 156 -6.58 -6.69 11.50
C PRO A 156 -6.60 -7.39 12.85
N LEU A 157 -5.49 -8.01 13.28
CA LEU A 157 -5.40 -8.67 14.56
C LEU A 157 -5.51 -7.68 15.74
N LEU A 158 -4.76 -6.57 15.67
CA LEU A 158 -4.84 -5.51 16.67
C LEU A 158 -6.19 -4.82 16.66
N GLY A 159 -6.75 -4.58 15.48
CA GLY A 159 -8.10 -4.06 15.30
C GLY A 159 -9.15 -4.93 15.99
N ALA A 160 -9.06 -6.25 15.81
CA ALA A 160 -9.96 -7.20 16.45
C ALA A 160 -9.79 -7.25 17.98
N LEU A 161 -8.55 -7.37 18.47
CA LEU A 161 -8.26 -7.46 19.90
C LEU A 161 -8.70 -6.22 20.68
N LEU A 162 -8.41 -5.03 20.16
CA LEU A 162 -8.82 -3.78 20.80
C LEU A 162 -10.31 -3.49 20.55
N GLY A 163 -10.83 -3.87 19.37
CA GLY A 163 -12.17 -3.62 18.93
C GLY A 163 -13.22 -4.49 19.62
N ASP A 164 -12.83 -5.64 20.19
CA ASP A 164 -13.72 -6.50 21.00
C ASP A 164 -14.23 -5.77 22.24
N ALA A 165 -13.36 -4.99 22.88
CA ALA A 165 -13.77 -4.18 24.05
C ALA A 165 -14.52 -2.90 23.63
N SER A 166 -14.07 -2.22 22.57
CA SER A 166 -14.74 -1.06 21.99
C SER A 166 -14.16 -0.77 20.59
N TRP A 167 -15.04 -0.51 19.62
CA TRP A 167 -14.62 -0.09 18.27
C TRP A 167 -13.77 1.19 18.25
N ARG A 168 -13.76 1.97 19.35
CA ARG A 168 -12.99 3.20 19.53
C ARG A 168 -11.53 2.94 19.88
N TYR A 169 -11.23 1.85 20.58
CA TYR A 169 -9.88 1.55 21.09
C TYR A 169 -8.82 1.33 20.01
N PRO A 170 -9.09 0.71 18.85
CA PRO A 170 -8.14 0.62 17.75
C PRO A 170 -7.64 1.99 17.28
N PHE A 171 -8.50 3.01 17.24
CA PHE A 171 -8.12 4.37 16.87
C PHE A 171 -7.19 5.02 17.91
N PHE A 172 -7.52 4.89 19.20
CA PHE A 172 -6.63 5.38 20.28
C PHE A 172 -5.31 4.61 20.33
N GLY A 173 -5.33 3.29 20.12
CA GLY A 173 -4.14 2.47 20.03
C GLY A 173 -3.20 2.93 18.90
N THR A 174 -3.76 3.20 17.74
CA THR A 174 -2.98 3.75 16.61
C THR A 174 -2.41 5.13 16.93
N ALA A 175 -3.21 6.03 17.49
CA ALA A 175 -2.74 7.36 17.89
C ALA A 175 -1.58 7.26 18.90
N PHE A 176 -1.67 6.38 19.86
CA PHE A 176 -0.63 6.15 20.86
C PHE A 176 0.66 5.60 20.25
N LEU A 177 0.56 4.55 19.42
CA LEU A 177 1.73 3.97 18.74
C LEU A 177 2.38 4.96 17.77
N MET A 178 1.59 5.76 17.05
CA MET A 178 2.11 6.82 16.18
C MET A 178 2.75 7.96 16.95
N ALA A 179 2.25 8.29 18.12
CA ALA A 179 2.91 9.27 19.01
C ALA A 179 4.29 8.78 19.47
N ILE A 180 4.42 7.48 19.78
CA ILE A 180 5.73 6.86 20.06
C ILE A 180 6.63 6.97 18.82
N GLY A 181 6.13 6.62 17.63
CA GLY A 181 6.86 6.76 16.37
C GLY A 181 7.31 8.20 16.11
N PHE A 182 6.45 9.19 16.37
CA PHE A 182 6.76 10.61 16.29
C PHE A 182 7.94 11.00 17.23
N LEU A 183 7.89 10.58 18.49
CA LEU A 183 8.94 10.83 19.44
C LEU A 183 10.26 10.16 19.03
N CYS A 184 10.20 8.89 18.62
CA CYS A 184 11.39 8.17 18.16
C CYS A 184 12.04 8.84 16.95
N ILE A 185 11.25 9.25 15.94
CA ILE A 185 11.77 9.93 14.75
C ILE A 185 12.32 11.31 15.13
N THR A 186 11.67 12.02 16.02
CA THR A 186 12.17 13.33 16.50
C THR A 186 13.54 13.21 17.15
N VAL A 187 13.77 12.16 17.94
CA VAL A 187 15.02 11.93 18.67
C VAL A 187 16.12 11.35 17.78
N PHE A 188 15.80 10.34 16.97
CA PHE A 188 16.83 9.56 16.27
C PHE A 188 17.08 10.00 14.82
N LEU A 189 16.12 10.60 14.15
CA LEU A 189 16.29 11.03 12.76
C LEU A 189 16.87 12.45 12.72
N LYS A 190 18.08 12.57 12.18
CA LYS A 190 18.71 13.87 11.90
C LYS A 190 18.14 14.45 10.59
N GLU A 191 18.25 15.76 10.44
CA GLU A 191 17.85 16.44 9.22
C GLU A 191 18.72 15.97 8.05
N GLN A 192 18.07 15.59 6.95
CA GLN A 192 18.76 15.14 5.73
C GLN A 192 18.88 16.30 4.75
N PRO A 193 19.88 16.29 3.87
CA PRO A 193 19.99 17.29 2.80
C PRO A 193 18.72 17.34 1.98
N LYS A 194 18.23 18.54 1.67
CA LYS A 194 17.09 18.71 0.79
C LYS A 194 17.47 18.29 -0.63
N PRO A 195 16.52 17.75 -1.42
CA PRO A 195 16.76 17.46 -2.83
C PRO A 195 17.26 18.70 -3.58
N ALA A 196 18.27 18.52 -4.43
CA ALA A 196 18.85 19.62 -5.22
C ALA A 196 17.81 20.27 -6.15
N ARG A 197 16.87 19.47 -6.68
CA ARG A 197 15.78 19.94 -7.54
C ARG A 197 14.47 20.00 -6.75
N LYS A 198 13.80 21.14 -6.79
CA LYS A 198 12.44 21.31 -6.22
C LYS A 198 11.43 20.66 -7.15
N THR A 199 10.58 19.80 -6.60
CA THR A 199 9.48 19.15 -7.33
C THR A 199 8.34 20.13 -7.56
N SER A 200 7.77 20.16 -8.76
CA SER A 200 6.53 20.87 -9.08
C SER A 200 5.30 20.02 -8.73
N LEU A 201 4.16 20.66 -8.48
CA LEU A 201 2.87 19.98 -8.26
C LEU A 201 2.41 19.17 -9.47
N LEU A 202 2.81 19.58 -10.68
CA LEU A 202 2.41 18.94 -11.93
C LEU A 202 3.38 17.83 -12.37
N ASP A 203 4.57 17.72 -11.77
CA ASP A 203 5.55 16.72 -12.18
C ASP A 203 5.01 15.27 -12.11
N PRO A 204 4.27 14.83 -11.05
CA PRO A 204 3.68 13.50 -11.02
C PRO A 204 2.64 13.26 -12.12
N ILE A 205 1.84 14.29 -12.45
CA ILE A 205 0.83 14.21 -13.52
C ILE A 205 1.52 14.16 -14.89
N ARG A 206 2.57 14.97 -15.10
CA ARG A 206 3.36 14.93 -16.34
C ARG A 206 4.06 13.58 -16.53
N ALA A 207 4.54 12.97 -15.45
CA ALA A 207 5.14 11.64 -15.51
C ALA A 207 4.14 10.57 -16.00
N LEU A 208 2.85 10.69 -15.67
CA LEU A 208 1.79 9.83 -16.20
C LEU A 208 1.55 10.02 -17.72
N GLY A 209 2.10 11.05 -18.35
CA GLY A 209 2.14 11.17 -19.81
C GLY A 209 3.06 10.14 -20.47
N HIS A 210 3.99 9.52 -19.73
CA HIS A 210 4.83 8.44 -20.22
C HIS A 210 4.03 7.14 -20.40
N GLY A 211 4.09 6.55 -21.61
CA GLY A 211 3.22 5.44 -22.00
C GLY A 211 3.35 4.18 -21.13
N GLY A 212 4.57 3.85 -20.67
CA GLY A 212 4.85 2.73 -19.78
C GLY A 212 4.25 2.95 -18.39
N LEU A 213 4.55 4.10 -17.77
CA LEU A 213 4.05 4.45 -16.45
C LEU A 213 2.52 4.55 -16.42
N ALA A 214 1.91 5.19 -17.43
CA ALA A 214 0.45 5.26 -17.55
C ALA A 214 -0.17 3.87 -17.66
N SER A 215 0.41 2.97 -18.46
CA SER A 215 -0.08 1.60 -18.62
C SER A 215 0.02 0.80 -17.32
N ALA A 216 1.13 0.92 -16.60
CA ALA A 216 1.31 0.31 -15.28
C ALA A 216 0.30 0.87 -14.26
N ALA A 217 0.12 2.18 -14.24
CA ALA A 217 -0.82 2.85 -13.32
C ALA A 217 -2.29 2.48 -13.60
N VAL A 218 -2.71 2.42 -14.86
CA VAL A 218 -4.09 2.02 -15.25
C VAL A 218 -4.33 0.55 -14.92
N SER A 219 -3.38 -0.34 -15.20
CA SER A 219 -3.51 -1.74 -14.83
C SER A 219 -3.56 -1.91 -13.30
N ALA A 220 -2.72 -1.18 -12.58
CA ALA A 220 -2.73 -1.16 -11.11
C ALA A 220 -4.02 -0.54 -10.54
N PHE A 221 -4.66 0.41 -11.19
CA PHE A 221 -5.97 0.91 -10.81
C PHE A 221 -6.99 -0.23 -10.75
N PHE A 222 -7.11 -1.02 -11.80
CA PHE A 222 -8.03 -2.14 -11.85
C PHE A 222 -7.72 -3.21 -10.79
N TYR A 223 -6.45 -3.55 -10.63
CA TYR A 223 -6.00 -4.45 -9.56
C TYR A 223 -6.35 -3.93 -8.17
N ASN A 224 -6.10 -2.65 -7.88
CA ASN A 224 -6.40 -2.08 -6.56
C ASN A 224 -7.90 -2.00 -6.27
N TYR A 225 -8.74 -1.81 -7.29
CA TYR A 225 -10.19 -1.92 -7.10
C TYR A 225 -10.57 -3.30 -6.56
N THR A 226 -10.05 -4.37 -7.18
CA THR A 226 -10.25 -5.75 -6.68
C THR A 226 -9.72 -5.92 -5.27
N PHE A 227 -8.50 -5.48 -5.01
CA PHE A 227 -7.87 -5.56 -3.70
C PHE A 227 -8.74 -4.92 -2.61
N PHE A 228 -9.17 -3.70 -2.81
CA PHE A 228 -9.93 -2.97 -1.79
C PHE A 228 -11.41 -3.38 -1.72
N THR A 229 -11.95 -4.01 -2.76
CA THR A 229 -13.23 -4.72 -2.64
C THR A 229 -13.11 -5.89 -1.66
N VAL A 230 -12.07 -6.71 -1.78
CA VAL A 230 -11.82 -7.80 -0.83
C VAL A 230 -11.64 -7.25 0.59
N LEU A 231 -10.82 -6.22 0.76
CA LEU A 231 -10.49 -5.69 2.08
C LEU A 231 -11.70 -5.05 2.78
N ALA A 232 -12.44 -4.17 2.10
CA ALA A 232 -13.45 -3.34 2.70
C ALA A 232 -14.88 -3.93 2.66
N PHE A 233 -15.17 -4.82 1.71
CA PHE A 233 -16.52 -5.37 1.54
C PHE A 233 -16.67 -6.78 2.14
N THR A 234 -15.63 -7.65 2.05
CA THR A 234 -15.69 -9.02 2.58
C THR A 234 -16.04 -9.12 4.08
N PRO A 235 -15.61 -8.22 4.99
CA PRO A 235 -15.99 -8.29 6.40
C PRO A 235 -17.52 -8.31 6.63
N PHE A 236 -18.27 -7.57 5.82
CA PHE A 236 -19.73 -7.56 5.88
C PHE A 236 -20.35 -8.88 5.40
N VAL A 237 -19.79 -9.47 4.35
CA VAL A 237 -20.27 -10.75 3.78
C VAL A 237 -19.94 -11.93 4.69
N LEU A 238 -18.76 -11.96 5.29
CA LEU A 238 -18.38 -13.01 6.24
C LEU A 238 -19.22 -12.94 7.54
N ASN A 239 -19.66 -11.75 7.93
CA ASN A 239 -20.52 -11.51 9.11
C ASN A 239 -20.04 -12.26 10.36
N MET A 240 -18.76 -12.17 10.63
CA MET A 240 -18.08 -12.83 11.75
C MET A 240 -17.93 -11.89 12.95
N THR A 241 -17.64 -12.46 14.11
CA THR A 241 -17.18 -11.65 15.26
C THR A 241 -15.85 -10.96 14.91
N PRO A 242 -15.55 -9.77 15.49
CA PRO A 242 -14.30 -9.06 15.21
C PRO A 242 -13.06 -9.93 15.35
N TYR A 243 -13.01 -10.79 16.38
CA TYR A 243 -11.90 -11.70 16.62
C TYR A 243 -11.69 -12.72 15.48
N LYS A 244 -12.78 -13.36 15.01
CA LYS A 244 -12.71 -14.32 13.90
C LYS A 244 -12.33 -13.63 12.59
N SER A 245 -12.94 -12.49 12.30
CA SER A 245 -12.61 -11.66 11.14
C SER A 245 -11.14 -11.23 11.20
N GLY A 246 -10.67 -10.75 12.35
CA GLY A 246 -9.27 -10.39 12.56
C GLY A 246 -8.30 -11.54 12.32
N ALA A 247 -8.65 -12.77 12.73
CA ALA A 247 -7.83 -13.96 12.47
C ALA A 247 -7.75 -14.30 10.97
N VAL A 248 -8.85 -14.19 10.23
CA VAL A 248 -8.89 -14.39 8.78
C VAL A 248 -8.02 -13.35 8.07
N PHE A 249 -8.17 -12.07 8.38
CA PHE A 249 -7.38 -11.00 7.77
C PHE A 249 -5.92 -10.99 8.25
N PHE A 250 -5.62 -11.49 9.44
CA PHE A 250 -4.24 -11.74 9.85
C PHE A 250 -3.58 -12.82 8.98
N ALA A 251 -4.25 -13.95 8.76
CA ALA A 251 -3.75 -15.01 7.88
C ALA A 251 -3.60 -14.50 6.43
N TRP A 252 -4.55 -13.71 5.93
CA TRP A 252 -4.46 -12.99 4.67
C TRP A 252 -3.21 -12.09 4.59
N GLY A 253 -2.97 -11.28 5.61
CA GLY A 253 -1.82 -10.38 5.66
C GLY A 253 -0.49 -11.12 5.74
N VAL A 254 -0.44 -12.26 6.45
CA VAL A 254 0.75 -13.14 6.47
C VAL A 254 1.03 -13.70 5.08
N LEU A 255 0.02 -14.19 4.36
CA LEU A 255 0.21 -14.66 2.97
C LEU A 255 0.63 -13.53 2.05
N LEU A 256 0.02 -12.34 2.19
CA LEU A 256 0.45 -11.14 1.45
C LEU A 256 1.93 -10.86 1.67
N ALA A 257 2.38 -10.80 2.92
CA ALA A 257 3.77 -10.51 3.26
C ALA A 257 4.75 -11.59 2.71
N VAL A 258 4.43 -12.87 2.92
CA VAL A 258 5.25 -13.99 2.44
C VAL A 258 5.36 -14.00 0.92
N PHE A 259 4.24 -13.84 0.23
CA PHE A 259 4.21 -13.87 -1.24
C PHE A 259 4.84 -12.62 -1.86
N SER A 260 4.66 -11.45 -1.25
CA SER A 260 5.29 -10.20 -1.66
C SER A 260 6.82 -10.28 -1.57
N VAL A 261 7.36 -10.71 -0.42
CA VAL A 261 8.79 -10.64 -0.14
C VAL A 261 9.54 -11.86 -0.67
N LEU A 262 8.97 -13.06 -0.53
CA LEU A 262 9.70 -14.30 -0.83
C LEU A 262 9.33 -14.91 -2.18
N VAL A 263 8.06 -14.92 -2.54
CA VAL A 263 7.57 -15.65 -3.72
C VAL A 263 7.65 -14.79 -4.98
N ALA A 264 7.17 -13.55 -4.95
CA ALA A 264 7.12 -12.67 -6.10
C ALA A 264 8.49 -12.49 -6.79
N PRO A 265 9.60 -12.16 -6.08
CA PRO A 265 10.90 -11.99 -6.74
C PRO A 265 11.43 -13.28 -7.37
N ARG A 266 11.12 -14.45 -6.77
CA ARG A 266 11.51 -15.75 -7.34
C ARG A 266 10.72 -16.07 -8.62
N MET A 267 9.42 -15.81 -8.60
CA MET A 267 8.56 -16.00 -9.77
C MET A 267 8.95 -15.08 -10.91
N GLN A 268 9.24 -13.80 -10.63
CA GLN A 268 9.68 -12.82 -11.63
C GLN A 268 10.98 -13.25 -12.31
N ARG A 269 11.98 -13.71 -11.54
CA ARG A 269 13.24 -14.21 -12.11
C ARG A 269 13.05 -15.44 -13.01
N ARG A 270 12.08 -16.31 -12.70
CA ARG A 270 11.86 -17.55 -13.45
C ARG A 270 10.97 -17.36 -14.69
N PHE A 271 9.94 -16.52 -14.59
CA PHE A 271 8.89 -16.41 -15.62
C PHE A 271 8.80 -15.03 -16.27
N GLY A 272 9.47 -14.02 -15.71
CA GLY A 272 9.37 -12.61 -16.10
C GLY A 272 8.17 -11.91 -15.48
N SER A 273 8.34 -10.60 -15.20
CA SER A 273 7.35 -9.78 -14.47
C SER A 273 5.96 -9.75 -15.10
N LEU A 274 5.86 -9.58 -16.42
CA LEU A 274 4.55 -9.46 -17.08
C LEU A 274 3.76 -10.77 -17.10
N LYS A 275 4.41 -11.93 -17.22
CA LYS A 275 3.74 -13.23 -17.15
C LYS A 275 3.25 -13.54 -15.75
N VAL A 276 4.08 -13.22 -14.74
CA VAL A 276 3.72 -13.38 -13.32
C VAL A 276 2.52 -12.50 -13.00
N LEU A 277 2.55 -11.24 -13.41
CA LEU A 277 1.49 -10.28 -13.18
C LEU A 277 0.17 -10.73 -13.83
N GLY A 278 0.21 -11.06 -15.13
CA GLY A 278 -0.98 -11.51 -15.86
C GLY A 278 -1.58 -12.79 -15.27
N GLY A 279 -0.74 -13.79 -14.97
CA GLY A 279 -1.19 -15.04 -14.36
C GLY A 279 -1.79 -14.83 -12.96
N SER A 280 -1.15 -14.03 -12.13
CA SER A 280 -1.62 -13.72 -10.78
C SER A 280 -2.95 -12.95 -10.78
N LEU A 281 -3.16 -12.03 -11.73
CA LEU A 281 -4.43 -11.30 -11.90
C LEU A 281 -5.58 -12.23 -12.32
N VAL A 282 -5.33 -13.19 -13.21
CA VAL A 282 -6.33 -14.19 -13.62
C VAL A 282 -6.69 -15.09 -12.44
N LEU A 283 -5.69 -15.54 -11.68
CA LEU A 283 -5.92 -16.36 -10.48
C LEU A 283 -6.68 -15.57 -9.40
N LEU A 284 -6.35 -14.29 -9.19
CA LEU A 284 -7.08 -13.41 -8.28
C LEU A 284 -8.54 -13.22 -8.72
N ALA A 285 -8.80 -13.07 -10.03
CA ALA A 285 -10.17 -12.96 -10.55
C ALA A 285 -10.98 -14.23 -10.27
N ALA A 286 -10.40 -15.41 -10.50
CA ALA A 286 -11.03 -16.69 -10.21
C ALA A 286 -11.29 -16.86 -8.70
N ASP A 287 -10.33 -16.52 -7.85
CA ASP A 287 -10.43 -16.58 -6.40
C ASP A 287 -11.57 -15.70 -5.88
N VAL A 288 -11.65 -14.46 -6.36
CA VAL A 288 -12.70 -13.49 -5.95
C VAL A 288 -14.09 -13.94 -6.42
N LEU A 289 -14.22 -14.60 -7.58
CA LEU A 289 -15.49 -15.21 -7.99
C LEU A 289 -15.91 -16.35 -7.06
N VAL A 290 -14.97 -17.22 -6.69
CA VAL A 290 -15.25 -18.29 -5.73
C VAL A 290 -15.59 -17.69 -4.34
N LEU A 291 -14.93 -16.61 -3.94
CA LEU A 291 -15.25 -15.88 -2.72
C LEU A 291 -16.71 -15.40 -2.74
N GLY A 292 -17.15 -14.83 -3.86
CA GLY A 292 -18.51 -14.27 -3.99
C GLY A 292 -19.63 -15.32 -4.07
N TYR A 293 -19.40 -16.45 -4.73
CA TYR A 293 -20.43 -17.48 -4.98
C TYR A 293 -20.27 -18.75 -4.15
N GLY A 294 -19.15 -18.92 -3.46
CA GLY A 294 -18.87 -20.10 -2.65
C GLY A 294 -19.68 -20.13 -1.35
N ASN A 295 -19.61 -21.27 -0.68
CA ASN A 295 -20.12 -21.34 0.68
C ASN A 295 -19.24 -20.56 1.66
N HIS A 296 -19.71 -20.38 2.89
CA HIS A 296 -19.01 -19.58 3.91
C HIS A 296 -17.56 -20.05 4.16
N THR A 297 -17.29 -21.35 4.12
CA THR A 297 -15.93 -21.89 4.27
C THR A 297 -15.06 -21.52 3.04
N ALA A 298 -15.59 -21.63 1.83
CA ALA A 298 -14.91 -21.20 0.61
C ALA A 298 -14.60 -19.70 0.65
N ALA A 299 -15.54 -18.86 1.10
CA ALA A 299 -15.33 -17.43 1.24
C ALA A 299 -14.16 -17.11 2.21
N ILE A 300 -14.07 -17.81 3.35
CA ILE A 300 -12.94 -17.65 4.29
C ILE A 300 -11.61 -18.05 3.62
N VAL A 301 -11.58 -19.22 2.97
CA VAL A 301 -10.36 -19.74 2.34
C VAL A 301 -9.90 -18.82 1.21
N CYS A 302 -10.82 -18.37 0.34
CA CYS A 302 -10.51 -17.46 -0.76
C CYS A 302 -10.08 -16.08 -0.23
N THR A 303 -10.71 -15.56 0.84
CA THR A 303 -10.21 -14.34 1.49
C THR A 303 -8.75 -14.48 1.88
N ILE A 304 -8.36 -15.57 2.51
CA ILE A 304 -6.96 -15.81 2.92
C ILE A 304 -6.05 -15.96 1.69
N LEU A 305 -6.47 -16.74 0.69
CA LEU A 305 -5.68 -17.00 -0.53
C LEU A 305 -5.50 -15.73 -1.39
N SER A 306 -6.49 -14.84 -1.44
CA SER A 306 -6.37 -13.56 -2.13
C SER A 306 -5.14 -12.78 -1.67
N GLY A 307 -4.75 -12.90 -0.40
CA GLY A 307 -3.54 -12.30 0.16
C GLY A 307 -2.27 -12.71 -0.59
N ALA A 308 -2.16 -13.97 -1.01
CA ALA A 308 -1.03 -14.46 -1.78
C ALA A 308 -0.94 -13.77 -3.16
N PHE A 309 -2.05 -13.73 -3.90
CA PHE A 309 -2.12 -13.10 -5.22
C PHE A 309 -1.91 -11.59 -5.12
N ILE A 310 -2.50 -10.95 -4.12
CA ILE A 310 -2.36 -9.52 -3.84
C ILE A 310 -0.89 -9.18 -3.50
N GLY A 311 -0.21 -10.01 -2.72
CA GLY A 311 1.20 -9.85 -2.38
C GLY A 311 2.10 -9.89 -3.62
N VAL A 312 1.90 -10.87 -4.50
CA VAL A 312 2.64 -10.95 -5.78
C VAL A 312 2.39 -9.69 -6.63
N ASN A 313 1.12 -9.34 -6.84
CA ASN A 313 0.77 -8.20 -7.68
C ASN A 313 1.33 -6.88 -7.12
N ASN A 314 1.25 -6.66 -5.80
CA ASN A 314 1.74 -5.45 -5.16
C ASN A 314 3.23 -5.20 -5.43
N THR A 315 4.06 -6.24 -5.27
CA THR A 315 5.50 -6.18 -5.53
C THR A 315 5.80 -5.93 -7.00
N VAL A 316 5.20 -6.73 -7.89
CA VAL A 316 5.47 -6.64 -9.33
C VAL A 316 5.05 -5.29 -9.90
N TYR A 317 3.88 -4.76 -9.51
CA TYR A 317 3.44 -3.44 -9.96
C TYR A 317 4.33 -2.30 -9.45
N THR A 318 4.81 -2.38 -8.20
CA THR A 318 5.68 -1.34 -7.63
C THR A 318 7.02 -1.30 -8.37
N GLU A 319 7.62 -2.45 -8.60
CA GLU A 319 8.88 -2.55 -9.36
C GLU A 319 8.69 -2.10 -10.81
N LEU A 320 7.62 -2.55 -11.47
CA LEU A 320 7.30 -2.18 -12.84
C LEU A 320 7.12 -0.66 -12.97
N ALA A 321 6.30 -0.04 -12.11
CA ALA A 321 6.03 1.40 -12.16
C ALA A 321 7.30 2.26 -11.95
N LEU A 322 8.25 1.78 -11.14
CA LEU A 322 9.51 2.48 -10.91
C LEU A 322 10.57 2.22 -11.99
N GLY A 323 10.40 1.18 -12.81
CA GLY A 323 11.34 0.76 -13.85
C GLY A 323 10.97 1.18 -15.27
N VAL A 324 9.72 1.59 -15.54
CA VAL A 324 9.25 1.89 -16.90
C VAL A 324 9.23 3.39 -17.24
N SER A 325 9.96 4.23 -16.55
CA SER A 325 9.92 5.67 -16.78
C SER A 325 11.25 6.33 -16.41
N ASP A 326 11.73 7.23 -17.27
CA ASP A 326 12.91 8.08 -17.02
C ASP A 326 12.64 9.16 -15.97
N ALA A 327 11.41 9.33 -15.50
CA ALA A 327 11.08 10.29 -14.47
C ALA A 327 11.80 9.94 -13.15
N PRO A 328 12.23 10.92 -12.37
CA PRO A 328 12.80 10.66 -11.05
C PRO A 328 11.86 9.77 -10.23
N ARG A 329 12.39 8.71 -9.62
CA ARG A 329 11.62 7.70 -8.87
C ARG A 329 10.55 8.28 -7.93
N PRO A 330 10.81 9.36 -7.16
CA PRO A 330 9.77 9.95 -6.31
C PRO A 330 8.59 10.53 -7.10
N VAL A 331 8.85 11.06 -8.30
CA VAL A 331 7.84 11.65 -9.18
C VAL A 331 7.00 10.56 -9.84
N ALA A 332 7.64 9.54 -10.41
CA ALA A 332 6.96 8.37 -10.98
C ALA A 332 6.10 7.65 -9.93
N SER A 333 6.66 7.42 -8.73
CA SER A 333 5.95 6.83 -7.61
C SER A 333 4.73 7.64 -7.18
N ALA A 334 4.83 8.97 -7.13
CA ALA A 334 3.71 9.84 -6.76
C ALA A 334 2.57 9.75 -7.79
N GLY A 335 2.88 9.81 -9.08
CA GLY A 335 1.88 9.65 -10.15
C GLY A 335 1.22 8.27 -10.14
N TYR A 336 2.02 7.22 -10.06
CA TYR A 336 1.54 5.84 -9.96
C TYR A 336 0.63 5.64 -8.73
N ASN A 337 1.08 6.06 -7.56
CA ASN A 337 0.32 5.91 -6.32
C ASN A 337 -0.95 6.76 -6.31
N PHE A 338 -0.97 7.94 -6.92
CA PHE A 338 -2.20 8.72 -7.09
C PHE A 338 -3.30 7.89 -7.77
N VAL A 339 -2.99 7.29 -8.92
CA VAL A 339 -3.95 6.47 -9.68
C VAL A 339 -4.37 5.22 -8.89
N ARG A 340 -3.42 4.55 -8.27
CA ARG A 340 -3.64 3.35 -7.48
C ARG A 340 -4.53 3.60 -6.25
N TRP A 341 -4.24 4.64 -5.46
CA TRP A 341 -5.01 4.96 -4.26
C TRP A 341 -6.40 5.55 -4.59
N PHE A 342 -6.55 6.12 -5.79
CA PHE A 342 -7.87 6.53 -6.27
C PHE A 342 -8.80 5.32 -6.48
N ALA A 343 -8.29 4.21 -7.01
CA ALA A 343 -9.04 2.95 -7.07
C ALA A 343 -9.38 2.39 -5.68
N ALA A 344 -8.43 2.51 -4.74
CA ALA A 344 -8.65 2.14 -3.34
C ALA A 344 -9.78 2.94 -2.68
N ALA A 345 -10.01 4.18 -3.11
CA ALA A 345 -11.13 5.00 -2.66
C ALA A 345 -12.45 4.59 -3.35
N ALA A 346 -12.38 4.22 -4.62
CA ALA A 346 -13.55 3.88 -5.42
C ALA A 346 -14.21 2.56 -4.98
N ALA A 347 -13.42 1.52 -4.70
CA ALA A 347 -13.93 0.20 -4.36
C ALA A 347 -14.85 0.19 -3.11
N PRO A 348 -14.44 0.74 -1.96
CA PRO A 348 -15.31 0.80 -0.77
C PRO A 348 -16.56 1.66 -0.96
N TYR A 349 -16.51 2.62 -1.88
CA TYR A 349 -17.66 3.45 -2.21
C TYR A 349 -18.68 2.72 -3.09
N PHE A 350 -18.20 2.05 -4.14
CA PHE A 350 -19.09 1.43 -5.12
C PHE A 350 -19.56 0.04 -4.70
N ALA A 351 -18.75 -0.77 -4.01
CA ALA A 351 -19.11 -2.14 -3.69
C ALA A 351 -20.42 -2.26 -2.89
N PRO A 352 -20.64 -1.51 -1.78
CA PRO A 352 -21.93 -1.54 -1.07
C PRO A 352 -23.10 -0.99 -1.90
N LYS A 353 -22.86 0.03 -2.74
CA LYS A 353 -23.92 0.57 -3.61
C LYS A 353 -24.33 -0.41 -4.70
N ILE A 354 -23.37 -1.15 -5.26
CA ILE A 354 -23.68 -2.19 -6.24
C ILE A 354 -24.50 -3.29 -5.57
N GLU A 355 -24.15 -3.68 -4.33
CA GLU A 355 -24.94 -4.63 -3.54
C GLU A 355 -26.38 -4.12 -3.34
N GLU A 356 -26.56 -2.87 -2.91
CA GLU A 356 -27.89 -2.27 -2.69
C GLU A 356 -28.76 -2.25 -3.96
N TRP A 357 -28.13 -2.08 -5.14
CA TRP A 357 -28.85 -2.02 -6.43
C TRP A 357 -29.07 -3.38 -7.09
N THR A 358 -28.35 -4.42 -6.63
CA THR A 358 -28.32 -5.71 -7.31
C THR A 358 -28.41 -6.87 -6.32
N ASP A 359 -27.26 -7.44 -5.94
CA ASP A 359 -27.11 -8.62 -5.11
C ASP A 359 -25.70 -8.61 -4.47
N VAL A 360 -25.55 -9.28 -3.32
CA VAL A 360 -24.31 -9.43 -2.56
C VAL A 360 -23.15 -10.05 -3.36
N HIS A 361 -23.45 -10.81 -4.41
CA HIS A 361 -22.44 -11.46 -5.25
C HIS A 361 -21.85 -10.52 -6.33
N ILE A 362 -22.63 -9.54 -6.79
CA ILE A 362 -22.24 -8.68 -7.92
C ILE A 362 -21.00 -7.81 -7.65
N PRO A 363 -20.77 -7.25 -6.46
CA PRO A 363 -19.51 -6.57 -6.15
C PRO A 363 -18.27 -7.43 -6.42
N PHE A 364 -18.32 -8.73 -6.15
CA PHE A 364 -17.23 -9.66 -6.42
C PHE A 364 -17.07 -9.96 -7.92
N VAL A 365 -18.17 -10.01 -8.67
CA VAL A 365 -18.12 -10.10 -10.14
C VAL A 365 -17.43 -8.87 -10.72
N VAL A 366 -17.80 -7.68 -10.28
CA VAL A 366 -17.16 -6.43 -10.71
C VAL A 366 -15.67 -6.44 -10.35
N ALA A 367 -15.32 -6.88 -9.14
CA ALA A 367 -13.92 -7.03 -8.73
C ALA A 367 -13.16 -8.03 -9.61
N ALA A 368 -13.75 -9.18 -9.95
CA ALA A 368 -13.12 -10.14 -10.85
C ALA A 368 -12.93 -9.57 -12.27
N VAL A 369 -13.93 -8.87 -12.79
CA VAL A 369 -13.84 -8.18 -14.09
C VAL A 369 -12.74 -7.13 -14.08
N THR A 370 -12.62 -6.34 -13.01
CA THR A 370 -11.54 -5.35 -12.92
C THR A 370 -10.16 -6.02 -12.84
N ALA A 371 -9.99 -7.13 -12.13
CA ALA A 371 -8.73 -7.88 -12.16
C ALA A 371 -8.38 -8.37 -13.57
N LEU A 372 -9.37 -8.89 -14.32
CA LEU A 372 -9.17 -9.30 -15.71
C LEU A 372 -8.86 -8.11 -16.63
N LEU A 373 -9.51 -6.95 -16.45
CA LEU A 373 -9.18 -5.73 -17.19
C LEU A 373 -7.74 -5.31 -16.94
N GLY A 374 -7.26 -5.43 -15.69
CA GLY A 374 -5.85 -5.23 -15.36
C GLY A 374 -4.94 -6.16 -16.16
N ALA A 375 -5.27 -7.47 -16.24
CA ALA A 375 -4.52 -8.43 -17.04
C ALA A 375 -4.57 -8.11 -18.56
N VAL A 376 -5.70 -7.69 -19.07
CA VAL A 376 -5.85 -7.25 -20.49
C VAL A 376 -4.96 -6.05 -20.78
N VAL A 377 -4.91 -5.05 -19.89
CA VAL A 377 -4.01 -3.89 -20.04
C VAL A 377 -2.55 -4.34 -20.11
N VAL A 378 -2.12 -5.26 -19.22
CA VAL A 378 -0.76 -5.82 -19.24
C VAL A 378 -0.47 -6.50 -20.59
N LEU A 379 -1.38 -7.29 -21.12
CA LEU A 379 -1.21 -8.01 -22.38
C LEU A 379 -1.15 -7.06 -23.59
N VAL A 380 -2.10 -6.12 -23.68
CA VAL A 380 -2.22 -5.18 -24.81
C VAL A 380 -1.06 -4.18 -24.82
N ARG A 381 -0.65 -3.70 -23.64
CA ARG A 381 0.39 -2.68 -23.48
C ARG A 381 1.77 -3.27 -23.19
N ARG A 382 1.96 -4.57 -23.40
CA ARG A 382 3.23 -5.28 -23.09
C ARG A 382 4.46 -4.58 -23.66
N ARG A 383 4.40 -4.06 -24.89
CA ARG A 383 5.53 -3.36 -25.52
C ARG A 383 5.93 -2.09 -24.75
N ALA A 384 4.95 -1.29 -24.34
CA ALA A 384 5.21 -0.09 -23.54
C ALA A 384 5.72 -0.41 -22.12
N LEU A 385 5.41 -1.60 -21.60
CA LEU A 385 5.85 -2.08 -20.29
C LEU A 385 7.23 -2.78 -20.33
N THR A 386 7.79 -3.06 -21.51
CA THR A 386 9.11 -3.70 -21.69
C THR A 386 10.13 -2.81 -22.39
N ALA A 387 9.70 -1.83 -23.21
CA ALA A 387 10.59 -1.04 -24.06
C ALA A 387 11.66 -0.27 -23.27
N ASP A 388 11.31 0.18 -22.06
CA ASP A 388 12.22 0.96 -21.25
C ASP A 388 13.12 0.10 -20.33
N ALA A 389 12.74 -1.16 -20.10
CA ALA A 389 13.55 -2.10 -19.33
C ALA A 389 14.81 -2.58 -20.11
N GLU A 390 14.74 -2.62 -21.44
CA GLU A 390 15.87 -2.95 -22.31
C GLU A 390 16.81 -1.74 -22.58
N GLU A 391 16.28 -0.50 -22.55
CA GLU A 391 17.10 0.72 -22.69
C GLU A 391 17.80 1.13 -21.38
N LEU A 392 17.34 0.63 -20.23
CA LEU A 392 17.90 0.90 -18.89
C LEU A 392 18.96 -0.13 -18.45
N GLU A 393 19.24 -1.19 -19.23
CA GLU A 393 20.47 -1.95 -19.03
C GLU A 393 21.67 -1.02 -19.29
N PRO A 394 22.59 -0.88 -18.34
CA PRO A 394 23.46 0.29 -18.29
C PRO A 394 24.44 0.30 -19.47
N LYS A 395 24.47 1.40 -20.21
CA LYS A 395 25.61 1.86 -21.00
C LYS A 395 26.92 2.00 -20.17
N HIS A 396 26.88 1.67 -18.88
CA HIS A 396 28.03 1.72 -17.98
C HIS A 396 28.90 0.48 -17.98
N ALA A 397 28.59 -0.58 -18.77
CA ALA A 397 29.50 -1.72 -18.93
C ALA A 397 30.53 -1.56 -20.05
N SER A 398 30.47 -0.50 -20.85
CA SER A 398 31.35 -0.30 -22.01
C SER A 398 32.42 0.81 -21.88
N GLU A 399 32.39 1.62 -20.82
CA GLU A 399 33.41 2.68 -20.64
C GLU A 399 34.55 2.31 -19.69
N ASP A 400 34.44 1.28 -18.86
CA ASP A 400 35.52 0.85 -17.95
C ASP A 400 36.47 -0.20 -18.55
N SER A 401 36.29 -0.60 -19.82
CA SER A 401 37.19 -1.59 -20.48
C SER A 401 38.19 -1.02 -21.44
N VAL A 402 38.35 0.29 -21.60
CA VAL A 402 39.27 0.90 -22.60
C VAL A 402 40.43 1.70 -22.02
N THR A 403 40.64 1.77 -20.72
CA THR A 403 41.74 2.55 -20.12
C THR A 403 42.67 1.76 -19.20
N VAL A 404 43.05 0.52 -19.52
CA VAL A 404 44.10 -0.21 -18.81
C VAL A 404 45.08 -0.90 -19.79
N PHE A 405 45.36 -0.32 -20.97
CA PHE A 405 46.55 -0.69 -21.75
C PHE A 405 47.06 0.50 -22.55
N ALA A 406 47.68 1.46 -21.87
CA ALA A 406 48.71 2.32 -22.45
C ALA A 406 49.44 3.12 -21.34
N ASN A 407 50.66 2.71 -21.08
CA ASN A 407 51.82 3.24 -20.36
C ASN A 407 52.16 2.54 -19.07
#